data_19b56e760ec713288017ec3998aac789
#
_entry.id   19b56e760ec713288017ec3998aac789
#
_cell.length_a   1.000
_cell.length_b   1.000
_cell.length_c   1.000
_cell.angle_alpha   90.00
_cell.angle_beta   90.00
_cell.angle_gamma   90.00
#
_symmetry.space_group_name_H-M   'P 1'
#
loop_
_entity.id
_entity.type
_entity.pdbx_description
1 polymer ?
#
loop_
_entity_poly.entity_id
_entity_poly.type
_entity_poly.pdbx_seq_one_letter_code
_entity_poly.pdbx_strand_id
1 'polypeptide(L)'
;FSQICISAGTDDGSSKVSTNYDKAKKLIIRAKKLDEKGKTEKALKRYEKALKYLLKSNQEKPLQPDTLNYLGFTSRKLGDFAKGEEYYLLGLQIEPQHKGINEYLGELYVVTNRIDLAKERLEILVNCNCEEYSELKEIIDGTKKSKY
;
A
#
# COMPACT_ATOMS: atom_id res chain seq x y z
N PHE A 1 -57.50 1.76 -29.61
CA PHE A 1 -56.83 0.84 -28.68
C PHE A 1 -55.39 1.27 -28.56
N SER A 2 -55.05 1.94 -27.41
CA SER A 2 -53.68 2.36 -27.10
C SER A 2 -52.99 1.23 -26.35
N GLN A 3 -51.85 0.74 -26.91
CA GLN A 3 -50.98 -0.15 -26.18
C GLN A 3 -49.93 0.69 -25.42
N ILE A 4 -49.91 0.56 -24.12
CA ILE A 4 -48.89 1.13 -23.24
C ILE A 4 -47.78 0.11 -23.19
N CYS A 5 -46.61 0.43 -23.78
CA CYS A 5 -45.37 -0.31 -23.57
C CYS A 5 -44.78 0.08 -22.22
N ILE A 6 -44.85 -0.82 -21.25
CA ILE A 6 -44.11 -0.71 -20.01
C ILE A 6 -42.68 -1.19 -20.30
N SER A 7 -41.76 -0.21 -20.38
CA SER A 7 -40.31 -0.51 -20.38
C SER A 7 -39.95 -0.97 -18.97
N ALA A 8 -39.68 -2.25 -18.78
CA ALA A 8 -39.07 -2.76 -17.58
C ALA A 8 -37.60 -2.27 -17.57
N GLY A 9 -37.32 -1.31 -16.72
CA GLY A 9 -35.95 -0.92 -16.41
C GLY A 9 -35.26 -2.10 -15.74
N THR A 10 -34.35 -2.76 -16.44
CA THR A 10 -33.41 -3.68 -15.83
C THR A 10 -32.45 -2.83 -15.01
N ASP A 11 -32.66 -2.82 -13.71
CA ASP A 11 -31.68 -2.35 -12.73
C ASP A 11 -30.48 -3.31 -12.80
N ASP A 12 -29.48 -2.94 -13.62
CA ASP A 12 -28.21 -3.65 -13.75
C ASP A 12 -27.38 -3.35 -12.50
N GLY A 13 -27.75 -3.99 -11.42
CA GLY A 13 -26.98 -4.08 -10.19
C GLY A 13 -25.69 -4.85 -10.41
N SER A 14 -24.82 -4.34 -11.29
CA SER A 14 -23.46 -4.83 -11.46
C SER A 14 -22.70 -4.66 -10.15
N SER A 15 -22.83 -5.63 -9.26
CA SER A 15 -21.96 -5.73 -8.08
C SER A 15 -20.53 -5.93 -8.58
N LYS A 16 -19.75 -4.84 -8.60
CA LYS A 16 -18.35 -4.86 -9.03
C LYS A 16 -17.59 -5.93 -8.26
N VAL A 17 -17.22 -7.01 -8.94
CA VAL A 17 -16.49 -8.12 -8.31
C VAL A 17 -15.18 -7.58 -7.74
N SER A 18 -14.99 -7.75 -6.43
CA SER A 18 -13.79 -7.26 -5.73
C SER A 18 -12.55 -7.99 -6.22
N THR A 19 -11.57 -7.24 -6.73
CA THR A 19 -10.30 -7.78 -7.23
C THR A 19 -9.43 -8.35 -6.10
N ASN A 20 -8.38 -9.11 -6.43
CA ASN A 20 -7.41 -9.57 -5.44
C ASN A 20 -6.68 -8.39 -4.77
N TYR A 21 -6.41 -7.33 -5.50
CA TYR A 21 -5.88 -6.07 -4.96
C TYR A 21 -6.83 -5.44 -3.93
N ASP A 22 -8.12 -5.32 -4.24
CA ASP A 22 -9.11 -4.75 -3.32
C ASP A 22 -9.25 -5.56 -2.03
N LYS A 23 -9.22 -6.90 -2.14
CA LYS A 23 -9.25 -7.81 -0.97
C LYS A 23 -8.03 -7.60 -0.09
N ALA A 24 -6.85 -7.49 -0.69
CA ALA A 24 -5.61 -7.22 0.04
C ALA A 24 -5.65 -5.85 0.74
N LYS A 25 -6.03 -4.81 0.02
CA LYS A 25 -6.14 -3.45 0.56
C LYS A 25 -7.06 -3.37 1.78
N LYS A 26 -8.24 -4.02 1.73
CA LYS A 26 -9.16 -4.11 2.87
C LYS A 26 -8.53 -4.81 4.07
N LEU A 27 -7.75 -5.87 3.84
CA LEU A 27 -7.04 -6.60 4.91
C LEU A 27 -5.95 -5.73 5.54
N ILE A 28 -5.17 -5.01 4.74
CA ILE A 28 -4.10 -4.11 5.21
C ILE A 28 -4.68 -2.99 6.07
N ILE A 29 -5.76 -2.33 5.63
CA ILE A 29 -6.42 -1.28 6.41
C ILE A 29 -6.87 -1.82 7.78
N ARG A 30 -7.44 -3.02 7.81
CA ARG A 30 -7.86 -3.67 9.08
C ARG A 30 -6.67 -4.08 9.94
N ALA A 31 -5.57 -4.51 9.31
CA ALA A 31 -4.34 -4.88 10.02
C ALA A 31 -3.71 -3.65 10.69
N LYS A 32 -3.59 -2.52 9.97
CA LYS A 32 -3.10 -1.25 10.53
C LYS A 32 -3.89 -0.83 11.78
N LYS A 33 -5.23 -0.90 11.73
CA LYS A 33 -6.09 -0.61 12.90
C LYS A 33 -5.89 -1.57 14.07
N LEU A 34 -5.49 -2.81 13.81
CA LEU A 34 -5.17 -3.77 14.87
C LEU A 34 -3.80 -3.47 15.49
N ASP A 35 -2.82 -3.09 14.68
CA ASP A 35 -1.51 -2.64 15.17
C ASP A 35 -1.64 -1.41 16.08
N GLU A 36 -2.40 -0.41 15.67
CA GLU A 36 -2.69 0.79 16.47
C GLU A 36 -3.32 0.46 17.84
N LYS A 37 -4.04 -0.66 17.93
CA LYS A 37 -4.63 -1.17 19.16
C LYS A 37 -3.74 -2.17 19.92
N GLY A 38 -2.48 -2.33 19.51
CA GLY A 38 -1.54 -3.28 20.12
C GLY A 38 -1.89 -4.77 19.89
N LYS A 39 -2.81 -5.07 18.94
CA LYS A 39 -3.23 -6.44 18.62
C LYS A 39 -2.35 -7.05 17.52
N THR A 40 -1.04 -7.06 17.74
CA THR A 40 0.00 -7.39 16.75
C THR A 40 -0.18 -8.77 16.12
N GLU A 41 -0.44 -9.82 16.89
CA GLU A 41 -0.64 -11.16 16.32
C GLU A 41 -1.82 -11.22 15.34
N LYS A 42 -2.91 -10.52 15.67
CA LYS A 42 -4.08 -10.46 14.80
C LYS A 42 -3.81 -9.63 13.54
N ALA A 43 -2.98 -8.61 13.65
CA ALA A 43 -2.52 -7.82 12.53
C ALA A 43 -1.65 -8.65 11.59
N LEU A 44 -0.64 -9.37 12.11
CA LEU A 44 0.24 -10.24 11.33
C LEU A 44 -0.53 -11.26 10.51
N LYS A 45 -1.51 -11.97 11.11
CA LYS A 45 -2.36 -12.91 10.36
C LYS A 45 -3.11 -12.27 9.20
N ARG A 46 -3.49 -10.99 9.33
CA ARG A 46 -4.12 -10.25 8.23
C ARG A 46 -3.12 -9.84 7.16
N TYR A 47 -1.92 -9.43 7.55
CA TYR A 47 -0.84 -9.14 6.59
C TYR A 47 -0.44 -10.38 5.79
N GLU A 48 -0.32 -11.55 6.43
CA GLU A 48 -0.06 -12.82 5.73
C GLU A 48 -1.14 -13.13 4.68
N LYS A 49 -2.41 -12.93 5.05
CA LYS A 49 -3.53 -13.13 4.12
C LYS A 49 -3.52 -12.08 2.99
N ALA A 50 -3.19 -10.84 3.31
CA ALA A 50 -3.06 -9.77 2.32
C ALA A 50 -1.94 -10.07 1.33
N LEU A 51 -0.78 -10.54 1.80
CA LEU A 51 0.34 -10.94 0.94
C LEU A 51 -0.08 -11.97 -0.10
N LYS A 52 -0.84 -13.00 0.30
CA LYS A 52 -1.35 -14.01 -0.64
C LYS A 52 -2.22 -13.42 -1.76
N TYR A 53 -3.09 -12.46 -1.41
CA TYR A 53 -3.91 -11.77 -2.40
C TYR A 53 -3.09 -10.82 -3.30
N LEU A 54 -2.08 -10.14 -2.75
CA LEU A 54 -1.18 -9.27 -3.52
C LEU A 54 -0.36 -10.05 -4.54
N LEU A 55 0.17 -11.21 -4.14
CA LEU A 55 0.90 -12.09 -5.06
C LEU A 55 0.01 -12.55 -6.21
N LYS A 56 -1.25 -12.92 -5.93
CA LYS A 56 -2.22 -13.24 -6.99
C LYS A 56 -2.51 -12.04 -7.88
N SER A 57 -2.71 -10.86 -7.29
CA SER A 57 -2.92 -9.62 -8.05
C SER A 57 -1.75 -9.32 -8.98
N ASN A 58 -0.51 -9.51 -8.49
CA ASN A 58 0.69 -9.31 -9.30
C ASN A 58 0.87 -10.36 -10.40
N GLN A 59 0.36 -11.58 -10.21
CA GLN A 59 0.31 -12.59 -11.28
C GLN A 59 -0.72 -12.23 -12.37
N GLU A 60 -1.89 -11.72 -11.96
CA GLU A 60 -2.97 -11.32 -12.87
C GLU A 60 -2.62 -10.07 -13.68
N LYS A 61 -2.02 -9.09 -13.01
CA LYS A 61 -1.55 -7.82 -13.60
C LYS A 61 -0.16 -7.50 -13.06
N PRO A 62 0.90 -7.95 -13.72
CA PRO A 62 2.26 -7.73 -13.26
C PRO A 62 2.66 -6.26 -13.23
N LEU A 63 3.59 -5.93 -12.34
CA LEU A 63 4.30 -4.65 -12.33
C LEU A 63 3.40 -3.42 -12.15
N GLN A 64 2.28 -3.57 -11.42
CA GLN A 64 1.48 -2.41 -11.04
C GLN A 64 2.10 -1.72 -9.82
N PRO A 65 2.47 -0.42 -9.89
CA PRO A 65 3.15 0.29 -8.80
C PRO A 65 2.41 0.20 -7.47
N ASP A 66 1.10 0.39 -7.45
CA ASP A 66 0.27 0.25 -6.24
C ASP A 66 0.34 -1.15 -5.63
N THR A 67 0.35 -2.20 -6.46
CA THR A 67 0.48 -3.59 -5.98
C THR A 67 1.87 -3.82 -5.40
N LEU A 68 2.92 -3.33 -6.07
CA LEU A 68 4.30 -3.41 -5.61
C LEU A 68 4.50 -2.63 -4.30
N ASN A 69 3.85 -1.47 -4.15
CA ASN A 69 3.84 -0.70 -2.90
C ASN A 69 3.30 -1.54 -1.73
N TYR A 70 2.16 -2.17 -1.91
CA TYR A 70 1.59 -3.00 -0.85
C TYR A 70 2.32 -4.33 -0.64
N LEU A 71 2.94 -4.91 -1.67
CA LEU A 71 3.85 -6.06 -1.52
C LEU A 71 5.05 -5.68 -0.66
N GLY A 72 5.67 -4.53 -0.93
CA GLY A 72 6.77 -4.00 -0.12
C GLY A 72 6.35 -3.75 1.33
N PHE A 73 5.26 -3.03 1.53
CA PHE A 73 4.70 -2.74 2.84
C PHE A 73 4.41 -4.02 3.64
N THR A 74 3.72 -4.96 3.04
CA THR A 74 3.30 -6.19 3.71
C THR A 74 4.49 -7.09 4.05
N SER A 75 5.48 -7.19 3.15
CA SER A 75 6.73 -7.91 3.41
C SER A 75 7.48 -7.32 4.62
N ARG A 76 7.61 -6.01 4.70
CA ARG A 76 8.19 -5.32 5.86
C ARG A 76 7.45 -5.65 7.15
N LYS A 77 6.12 -5.55 7.14
CA LYS A 77 5.28 -5.85 8.32
C LYS A 77 5.45 -7.28 8.81
N LEU A 78 5.80 -8.18 7.92
CA LEU A 78 6.10 -9.57 8.23
C LEU A 78 7.59 -9.83 8.56
N GLY A 79 8.42 -8.78 8.60
CA GLY A 79 9.82 -8.83 8.99
C GLY A 79 10.80 -9.07 7.84
N ASP A 80 10.34 -9.22 6.61
CA ASP A 80 11.19 -9.38 5.43
C ASP A 80 11.50 -8.01 4.79
N PHE A 81 12.44 -7.30 5.40
CA PHE A 81 12.86 -5.96 4.96
C PHE A 81 13.54 -5.99 3.59
N ALA A 82 14.35 -7.01 3.32
CA ALA A 82 15.05 -7.15 2.04
C ALA A 82 14.04 -7.30 0.88
N LYS A 83 13.05 -8.16 1.06
CA LYS A 83 11.99 -8.34 0.06
C LYS A 83 11.10 -7.10 -0.07
N GLY A 84 10.85 -6.42 1.04
CA GLY A 84 10.13 -5.14 1.04
C GLY A 84 10.83 -4.10 0.18
N GLU A 85 12.14 -3.92 0.38
CA GLU A 85 12.96 -3.00 -0.41
C GLU A 85 12.97 -3.35 -1.90
N GLU A 86 13.13 -4.65 -2.23
CA GLU A 86 13.11 -5.14 -3.62
C GLU A 86 11.82 -4.74 -4.35
N TYR A 87 10.65 -4.92 -3.73
CA TYR A 87 9.38 -4.52 -4.31
C TYR A 87 9.26 -3.00 -4.49
N TYR A 88 9.71 -2.22 -3.52
CA TYR A 88 9.69 -0.76 -3.62
C TYR A 88 10.59 -0.27 -4.76
N LEU A 89 11.81 -0.77 -4.85
CA LEU A 89 12.75 -0.39 -5.91
C LEU A 89 12.20 -0.76 -7.29
N LEU A 90 11.58 -1.93 -7.42
CA LEU A 90 10.92 -2.33 -8.66
C LEU A 90 9.78 -1.38 -9.03
N GLY A 91 8.96 -0.98 -8.05
CA GLY A 91 7.88 -0.02 -8.26
C GLY A 91 8.38 1.35 -8.71
N LEU A 92 9.50 1.83 -8.14
CA LEU A 92 10.12 3.10 -8.54
C LEU A 92 10.80 3.06 -9.92
N GLN A 93 11.19 1.90 -10.43
CA GLN A 93 11.63 1.77 -11.81
C GLN A 93 10.50 2.07 -12.80
N ILE A 94 9.25 1.77 -12.41
CA ILE A 94 8.07 1.98 -13.24
C ILE A 94 7.49 3.38 -13.02
N GLU A 95 7.36 3.79 -11.77
CA GLU A 95 6.82 5.09 -11.36
C GLU A 95 7.72 5.76 -10.32
N PRO A 96 8.77 6.49 -10.76
CA PRO A 96 9.75 7.11 -9.86
C PRO A 96 9.15 8.10 -8.85
N GLN A 97 8.01 8.71 -9.18
CA GLN A 97 7.30 9.71 -8.37
C GLN A 97 6.17 9.11 -7.51
N HIS A 98 6.05 7.77 -7.44
CA HIS A 98 4.98 7.13 -6.67
C HIS A 98 5.07 7.51 -5.19
N LYS A 99 4.08 8.26 -4.69
CA LYS A 99 4.12 8.88 -3.36
C LYS A 99 4.27 7.85 -2.24
N GLY A 100 3.39 6.86 -2.21
CA GLY A 100 3.42 5.84 -1.16
C GLY A 100 4.68 4.98 -1.17
N ILE A 101 5.28 4.69 -2.33
CA ILE A 101 6.55 3.94 -2.39
C ILE A 101 7.69 4.80 -1.85
N ASN A 102 7.79 6.08 -2.24
CA ASN A 102 8.83 6.96 -1.73
C ASN A 102 8.73 7.15 -0.22
N GLU A 103 7.50 7.30 0.33
CA GLU A 103 7.27 7.35 1.77
C GLU A 103 7.74 6.05 2.46
N TYR A 104 7.21 4.90 2.06
CA TYR A 104 7.48 3.63 2.75
C TYR A 104 8.91 3.13 2.58
N LEU A 105 9.55 3.37 1.44
CA LEU A 105 10.96 3.10 1.25
C LEU A 105 11.82 4.03 2.10
N GLY A 106 11.45 5.31 2.17
CA GLY A 106 12.09 6.28 3.07
C GLY A 106 12.04 5.84 4.53
N GLU A 107 10.87 5.41 5.01
CA GLU A 107 10.73 4.84 6.36
C GLU A 107 11.59 3.59 6.57
N LEU A 108 11.65 2.69 5.57
CA LEU A 108 12.49 1.51 5.63
C LEU A 108 13.96 1.91 5.78
N TYR A 109 14.42 2.93 5.08
CA TYR A 109 15.77 3.45 5.19
C TYR A 109 16.04 4.05 6.57
N VAL A 110 15.10 4.73 7.19
CA VAL A 110 15.24 5.23 8.58
C VAL A 110 15.42 4.07 9.55
N VAL A 111 14.54 3.05 9.53
CA VAL A 111 14.61 1.93 10.48
C VAL A 111 15.82 1.02 10.25
N THR A 112 16.44 1.09 9.08
CA THR A 112 17.70 0.38 8.76
C THR A 112 18.94 1.27 8.84
N ASN A 113 18.81 2.46 9.46
CA ASN A 113 19.88 3.43 9.68
C ASN A 113 20.56 3.93 8.39
N ARG A 114 19.81 4.07 7.32
CA ARG A 114 20.23 4.61 6.02
C ARG A 114 19.61 5.98 5.78
N ILE A 115 19.88 6.93 6.68
CA ILE A 115 19.18 8.23 6.76
C ILE A 115 19.36 9.06 5.49
N ASP A 116 20.53 9.03 4.84
CA ASP A 116 20.78 9.80 3.62
C ASP A 116 19.88 9.33 2.48
N LEU A 117 19.68 8.02 2.33
CA LEU A 117 18.73 7.46 1.36
C LEU A 117 17.27 7.83 1.69
N ALA A 118 16.92 7.90 2.96
CA ALA A 118 15.60 8.37 3.38
C ALA A 118 15.36 9.83 2.97
N LYS A 119 16.37 10.69 3.13
CA LYS A 119 16.31 12.10 2.69
C LYS A 119 16.15 12.23 1.18
N GLU A 120 16.84 11.39 0.38
CA GLU A 120 16.62 11.35 -1.07
C GLU A 120 15.15 11.03 -1.44
N ARG A 121 14.52 10.12 -0.70
CA ARG A 121 13.08 9.83 -0.92
C ARG A 121 12.21 11.03 -0.54
N LEU A 122 12.54 11.73 0.54
CA LEU A 122 11.84 12.93 0.97
C LEU A 122 11.92 14.05 -0.08
N GLU A 123 13.09 14.26 -0.71
CA GLU A 123 13.28 15.24 -1.79
C GLU A 123 12.35 14.99 -2.99
N ILE A 124 12.10 13.73 -3.33
CA ILE A 124 11.14 13.38 -4.39
C ILE A 124 9.71 13.85 -4.03
N LEU A 125 9.36 13.87 -2.74
CA LEU A 125 8.03 14.22 -2.25
C LEU A 125 7.84 15.73 -1.99
N VAL A 126 8.89 16.54 -2.05
CA VAL A 126 8.87 17.94 -1.59
C VAL A 126 7.73 18.78 -2.23
N ASN A 127 7.42 18.54 -3.49
CA ASN A 127 6.41 19.29 -4.24
C ASN A 127 5.06 18.54 -4.38
N CYS A 128 4.89 17.39 -3.70
CA CYS A 128 3.68 16.60 -3.89
C CYS A 128 2.42 17.19 -3.25
N ASN A 129 2.57 18.12 -2.31
CA ASN A 129 1.49 18.64 -1.47
C ASN A 129 0.61 17.50 -0.90
N CYS A 130 1.27 16.50 -0.30
CA CYS A 130 0.67 15.24 0.11
C CYS A 130 1.07 14.85 1.54
N GLU A 131 0.28 13.98 2.16
CA GLU A 131 0.49 13.51 3.52
C GLU A 131 1.79 12.69 3.65
N GLU A 132 2.16 11.96 2.61
CA GLU A 132 3.36 11.13 2.55
C GLU A 132 4.65 11.92 2.81
N TYR A 133 4.72 13.17 2.35
CA TYR A 133 5.85 14.06 2.66
C TYR A 133 5.92 14.36 4.16
N SER A 134 4.81 14.75 4.77
CA SER A 134 4.75 15.10 6.20
C SER A 134 5.08 13.89 7.08
N GLU A 135 4.52 12.73 6.75
CA GLU A 135 4.76 11.48 7.47
C GLU A 135 6.24 11.11 7.44
N LEU A 136 6.86 11.07 6.26
CA LEU A 136 8.27 10.72 6.14
C LEU A 136 9.18 11.75 6.80
N LYS A 137 8.87 13.05 6.67
CA LYS A 137 9.63 14.11 7.31
C LYS A 137 9.64 13.98 8.83
N GLU A 138 8.49 13.75 9.45
CA GLU A 138 8.37 13.57 10.90
C GLU A 138 9.14 12.33 11.40
N ILE A 139 9.18 11.26 10.61
CA ILE A 139 9.94 10.05 10.92
C ILE A 139 11.45 10.31 10.83
N ILE A 140 11.92 11.01 9.79
CA ILE A 140 13.32 11.39 9.64
C ILE A 140 13.76 12.33 10.76
N ASP A 141 12.93 13.31 11.12
CA ASP A 141 13.19 14.26 12.20
C ASP A 141 13.11 13.63 13.61
N GLY A 142 12.62 12.40 13.73
CA GLY A 142 12.46 11.69 15.01
C GLY A 142 11.29 12.15 15.86
N THR A 143 10.40 13.02 15.32
CA THR A 143 9.19 13.50 16.01
C THR A 143 8.04 12.48 15.95
N LYS A 144 8.11 11.56 15.01
CA LYS A 144 7.19 10.43 14.88
C LYS A 144 7.98 9.13 14.76
N LYS A 145 7.54 8.10 15.47
CA LYS A 145 8.12 6.76 15.29
C LYS A 145 7.52 6.12 14.03
N SER A 146 8.38 5.47 13.25
CA SER A 146 7.89 4.58 12.20
C SER A 146 6.96 3.54 12.83
N LYS A 147 5.85 3.27 12.20
CA LYS A 147 4.88 2.26 12.66
C LYS A 147 5.34 0.82 12.38
N TYR A 148 6.62 0.67 12.07
CA TYR A 148 7.21 -0.59 11.59
C TYR A 148 8.47 -0.96 12.36
#